data_b3e20d5a138b51d86c8bcdcc0f02c5b6
#
_entry.id   b3e20d5a138b51d86c8bcdcc0f02c5b6
#
_cell.length_a   1.000
_cell.length_b   1.000
_cell.length_c   1.000
_cell.angle_alpha   90.00
_cell.angle_beta   90.00
_cell.angle_gamma   90.00
#
_symmetry.space_group_name_H-M   'P 1'
#
loop_
_entity.id
_entity.type
_entity.pdbx_description
1 polymer ?
#
loop_
_entity_poly.entity_id
_entity_poly.type
_entity_poly.pdbx_seq_one_letter_code
_entity_poly.pdbx_strand_id
1 'polypeptide(L)'
;MKKRLALFLMFIAQFVMAQNKVEDYLHLGSKYRFDNKDYELVWSSHPASNFYKQEYILPNENVEKYTRMIMIDFIEGDLNPKDVLSGLVNSLENSKKQNPVINYKVYEKNNDYMIDFIMSENSQDGKEVLILERNVYRYFRINTPKRKGVLLFGVSDRAYTKKEMDNMFSVLKNKKLDLVNKIIFKEG
;
A
#
# COMPACT_ATOMS: atom_id res chain seq x y z
N MET A 1 19.96 -10.12 29.64
CA MET A 1 19.77 -9.14 28.54
C MET A 1 18.70 -9.68 27.56
N LYS A 2 17.50 -9.16 27.61
CA LYS A 2 16.38 -9.64 26.77
C LYS A 2 16.39 -8.85 25.45
N LYS A 3 16.79 -9.49 24.35
CA LYS A 3 16.65 -8.95 23.00
C LYS A 3 15.18 -8.86 22.67
N ARG A 4 14.60 -7.66 22.70
CA ARG A 4 13.28 -7.39 22.13
C ARG A 4 13.45 -7.29 20.62
N LEU A 5 13.10 -8.37 19.93
CA LEU A 5 12.98 -8.44 18.48
C LEU A 5 11.84 -7.50 18.10
N ALA A 6 12.15 -6.38 17.46
CA ALA A 6 11.15 -5.52 16.86
C ALA A 6 10.55 -6.29 15.65
N LEU A 7 9.34 -6.80 15.84
CA LEU A 7 8.57 -7.48 14.81
C LEU A 7 8.06 -6.41 13.84
N PHE A 8 8.92 -6.01 12.91
CA PHE A 8 8.48 -5.34 11.70
C PHE A 8 7.73 -6.42 10.91
N LEU A 9 6.42 -6.28 10.78
CA LEU A 9 5.56 -7.19 10.04
C LEU A 9 5.90 -7.16 8.54
N MET A 10 7.06 -7.70 8.21
CA MET A 10 7.32 -8.24 6.90
C MET A 10 6.59 -9.59 6.87
N PHE A 11 5.36 -9.61 6.39
CA PHE A 11 4.64 -10.85 6.12
C PHE A 11 5.32 -11.51 4.93
N ILE A 12 6.38 -12.27 5.20
CA ILE A 12 6.87 -13.27 4.26
C ILE A 12 5.80 -14.35 4.25
N ALA A 13 4.89 -14.29 3.27
CA ALA A 13 3.98 -15.36 2.99
C ALA A 13 4.80 -16.59 2.60
N GLN A 14 4.82 -17.61 3.44
CA GLN A 14 5.34 -18.92 3.05
C GLN A 14 4.39 -19.49 1.98
N PHE A 15 4.85 -19.46 0.75
CA PHE A 15 4.16 -20.06 -0.39
C PHE A 15 4.14 -21.57 -0.25
N VAL A 16 3.02 -22.11 0.20
CA VAL A 16 2.59 -23.44 -0.21
C VAL A 16 1.96 -23.27 -1.58
N MET A 17 2.62 -23.73 -2.63
CA MET A 17 2.13 -23.79 -4.01
C MET A 17 0.97 -24.77 -4.10
N ALA A 18 -0.19 -24.37 -3.62
CA ALA A 18 -1.45 -24.90 -4.10
C ALA A 18 -2.05 -23.77 -4.97
N GLN A 19 -2.44 -24.07 -6.20
CA GLN A 19 -3.21 -23.17 -7.06
C GLN A 19 -4.62 -22.98 -6.45
N ASN A 20 -4.68 -22.37 -5.28
CA ASN A 20 -5.94 -21.95 -4.71
C ASN A 20 -6.31 -20.63 -5.40
N LYS A 21 -7.46 -20.64 -6.06
CA LYS A 21 -8.08 -19.44 -6.60
C LYS A 21 -8.09 -18.38 -5.53
N VAL A 22 -7.47 -17.23 -5.81
CA VAL A 22 -7.43 -16.10 -4.86
C VAL A 22 -8.86 -15.68 -4.56
N GLU A 23 -9.22 -15.57 -3.29
CA GLU A 23 -10.58 -15.24 -2.86
C GLU A 23 -10.86 -13.74 -3.04
N ASP A 24 -11.95 -13.39 -3.69
CA ASP A 24 -12.41 -12.02 -3.82
C ASP A 24 -13.35 -11.63 -2.67
N TYR A 25 -12.79 -11.41 -1.48
CA TYR A 25 -13.54 -11.06 -0.26
C TYR A 25 -14.36 -9.77 -0.38
N LEU A 26 -13.90 -8.84 -1.19
CA LEU A 26 -14.55 -7.54 -1.32
C LEU A 26 -15.53 -7.48 -2.50
N HIS A 27 -15.62 -8.55 -3.30
CA HIS A 27 -16.47 -8.64 -4.51
C HIS A 27 -16.19 -7.54 -5.54
N LEU A 28 -14.91 -7.21 -5.72
CA LEU A 28 -14.45 -6.21 -6.68
C LEU A 28 -14.11 -6.80 -8.05
N GLY A 29 -14.10 -8.12 -8.15
CA GLY A 29 -13.72 -8.87 -9.35
C GLY A 29 -12.25 -9.23 -9.41
N SER A 30 -11.94 -10.16 -10.31
CA SER A 30 -10.56 -10.61 -10.56
C SER A 30 -9.70 -9.58 -11.31
N LYS A 31 -10.30 -8.49 -11.80
CA LYS A 31 -9.61 -7.40 -12.50
C LYS A 31 -10.04 -6.06 -11.93
N TYR A 32 -9.06 -5.17 -11.77
CA TYR A 32 -9.28 -3.79 -11.32
C TYR A 32 -8.63 -2.82 -12.30
N ARG A 33 -9.42 -1.86 -12.83
CA ARG A 33 -8.92 -0.87 -13.79
C ARG A 33 -8.47 0.40 -13.08
N PHE A 34 -7.21 0.76 -13.24
CA PHE A 34 -6.64 1.99 -12.71
C PHE A 34 -5.68 2.62 -13.73
N ASP A 35 -5.73 3.93 -13.91
CA ASP A 35 -4.82 4.71 -14.78
C ASP A 35 -4.68 4.09 -16.18
N ASN A 36 -5.84 3.70 -16.78
CA ASN A 36 -5.97 3.06 -18.10
C ASN A 36 -5.27 1.69 -18.25
N LYS A 37 -4.94 1.04 -17.14
CA LYS A 37 -4.40 -0.33 -17.13
C LYS A 37 -5.31 -1.24 -16.33
N ASP A 38 -5.33 -2.51 -16.70
CA ASP A 38 -6.05 -3.57 -15.98
C ASP A 38 -5.04 -4.32 -15.11
N TYR A 39 -5.36 -4.44 -13.83
CA TYR A 39 -4.60 -5.16 -12.80
C TYR A 39 -5.36 -6.42 -12.42
N GLU A 40 -4.68 -7.52 -12.16
CA GLU A 40 -5.26 -8.81 -11.80
C GLU A 40 -5.11 -9.07 -10.31
N LEU A 41 -6.16 -9.62 -9.68
CA LEU A 41 -6.15 -10.03 -8.28
C LEU A 41 -5.18 -11.21 -8.11
N VAL A 42 -4.10 -11.00 -7.37
CA VAL A 42 -3.04 -12.00 -7.19
C VAL A 42 -2.91 -12.47 -5.75
N TRP A 43 -3.38 -11.68 -4.82
CA TRP A 43 -3.33 -12.02 -3.41
C TRP A 43 -4.49 -11.41 -2.64
N SER A 44 -4.97 -12.15 -1.64
CA SER A 44 -5.97 -11.68 -0.71
C SER A 44 -5.79 -12.33 0.66
N SER A 45 -6.27 -11.65 1.70
CA SER A 45 -6.22 -12.14 3.07
C SER A 45 -7.39 -11.61 3.88
N HIS A 46 -7.83 -12.41 4.85
CA HIS A 46 -8.81 -12.05 5.87
C HIS A 46 -8.20 -12.31 7.26
N PRO A 47 -7.24 -11.44 7.69
CA PRO A 47 -6.42 -11.72 8.87
C PRO A 47 -7.19 -11.57 10.20
N ALA A 48 -8.35 -10.92 10.19
CA ALA A 48 -9.24 -10.77 11.33
C ALA A 48 -10.69 -10.74 10.86
N SER A 49 -11.65 -11.07 11.71
CA SER A 49 -13.08 -11.15 11.38
C SER A 49 -13.67 -9.89 10.75
N ASN A 50 -13.01 -8.76 10.90
CA ASN A 50 -13.43 -7.47 10.39
C ASN A 50 -12.38 -6.81 9.46
N PHE A 51 -11.35 -7.54 9.01
CA PHE A 51 -10.29 -6.97 8.20
C PHE A 51 -10.02 -7.79 6.94
N TYR A 52 -10.14 -7.16 5.78
CA TYR A 52 -10.01 -7.75 4.46
C TYR A 52 -8.94 -7.01 3.67
N LYS A 53 -8.13 -7.75 2.89
CA LYS A 53 -7.05 -7.23 2.06
C LYS A 53 -7.07 -7.87 0.69
N GLN A 54 -6.88 -7.07 -0.35
CA GLN A 54 -6.74 -7.54 -1.72
C GLN A 54 -5.64 -6.76 -2.45
N GLU A 55 -4.82 -7.47 -3.20
CA GLU A 55 -3.71 -6.92 -3.96
C GLU A 55 -3.82 -7.30 -5.43
N TYR A 56 -3.67 -6.30 -6.28
CA TYR A 56 -3.77 -6.41 -7.72
C TYR A 56 -2.49 -5.87 -8.36
N ILE A 57 -1.93 -6.62 -9.31
CA ILE A 57 -0.73 -6.23 -10.06
C ILE A 57 -0.96 -6.33 -11.56
N LEU A 58 -0.03 -5.83 -12.37
CA LEU A 58 -0.09 -5.98 -13.81
C LEU A 58 0.04 -7.46 -14.22
N PRO A 59 -0.61 -7.87 -15.31
CA PRO A 59 -0.41 -9.21 -15.87
C PRO A 59 1.07 -9.50 -16.08
N ASN A 60 1.48 -10.76 -15.80
CA ASN A 60 2.87 -11.24 -15.90
C ASN A 60 3.87 -10.70 -14.86
N GLU A 61 3.42 -9.94 -13.86
CA GLU A 61 4.19 -9.62 -12.67
C GLU A 61 3.86 -10.60 -11.53
N ASN A 62 4.60 -10.51 -10.42
CA ASN A 62 4.31 -11.26 -9.21
C ASN A 62 4.46 -10.36 -7.98
N VAL A 63 3.94 -10.80 -6.82
CA VAL A 63 3.90 -10.01 -5.59
C VAL A 63 5.29 -9.68 -5.03
N GLU A 64 6.30 -10.47 -5.39
CA GLU A 64 7.68 -10.24 -4.97
C GLU A 64 8.36 -9.18 -5.84
N LYS A 65 7.97 -9.11 -7.14
CA LYS A 65 8.57 -8.20 -8.11
C LYS A 65 7.50 -7.61 -9.03
N TYR A 66 7.01 -6.45 -8.69
CA TYR A 66 6.03 -5.67 -9.46
C TYR A 66 6.51 -4.24 -9.66
N THR A 67 6.00 -3.59 -10.69
CA THR A 67 6.26 -2.15 -10.93
C THR A 67 5.23 -1.28 -10.25
N ARG A 68 3.95 -1.72 -10.24
CA ARG A 68 2.85 -1.08 -9.54
C ARG A 68 1.88 -2.10 -8.99
N MET A 69 1.49 -1.91 -7.74
CA MET A 69 0.45 -2.67 -7.06
C MET A 69 -0.70 -1.74 -6.66
N ILE A 70 -1.92 -2.22 -6.84
CA ILE A 70 -3.12 -1.62 -6.26
C ILE A 70 -3.49 -2.45 -5.03
N MET A 71 -3.65 -1.79 -3.89
CA MET A 71 -4.07 -2.40 -2.64
C MET A 71 -5.44 -1.88 -2.25
N ILE A 72 -6.33 -2.78 -1.85
CA ILE A 72 -7.65 -2.44 -1.35
C ILE A 72 -7.84 -3.18 -0.03
N ASP A 73 -7.80 -2.42 1.06
CA ASP A 73 -8.02 -2.94 2.40
C ASP A 73 -9.35 -2.39 2.93
N PHE A 74 -10.11 -3.22 3.63
CA PHE A 74 -11.34 -2.80 4.28
C PHE A 74 -11.36 -3.26 5.73
N ILE A 75 -11.57 -2.31 6.65
CA ILE A 75 -11.73 -2.59 8.08
C ILE A 75 -13.17 -2.26 8.45
N GLU A 76 -13.93 -3.30 8.78
CA GLU A 76 -15.32 -3.20 9.21
C GLU A 76 -15.43 -2.62 10.62
N GLY A 77 -16.38 -1.71 10.84
CA GLY A 77 -16.67 -1.14 12.15
C GLY A 77 -16.97 0.36 12.10
N ASP A 78 -17.27 0.93 13.24
CA ASP A 78 -17.46 2.38 13.39
C ASP A 78 -16.11 3.06 13.66
N LEU A 79 -15.31 3.16 12.63
CA LEU A 79 -13.94 3.65 12.69
C LEU A 79 -13.82 5.02 12.03
N ASN A 80 -12.87 5.82 12.51
CA ASN A 80 -12.51 7.09 11.87
C ASN A 80 -11.31 6.86 10.94
N PRO A 81 -11.36 7.27 9.66
CA PRO A 81 -10.23 7.16 8.74
C PRO A 81 -8.94 7.80 9.26
N LYS A 82 -9.06 8.89 10.02
CA LYS A 82 -7.92 9.57 10.65
C LYS A 82 -7.19 8.67 11.65
N ASP A 83 -7.95 7.94 12.47
CA ASP A 83 -7.35 7.09 13.50
C ASP A 83 -6.64 5.89 12.86
N VAL A 84 -7.22 5.34 11.79
CA VAL A 84 -6.59 4.26 11.02
C VAL A 84 -5.28 4.74 10.38
N LEU A 85 -5.29 5.91 9.73
CA LEU A 85 -4.09 6.53 9.16
C LEU A 85 -3.03 6.81 10.23
N SER A 86 -3.43 7.27 11.42
CA SER A 86 -2.50 7.59 12.51
C SER A 86 -1.66 6.40 12.93
N GLY A 87 -2.20 5.18 12.85
CA GLY A 87 -1.44 3.94 13.07
C GLY A 87 -0.28 3.79 12.09
N LEU A 88 -0.51 4.05 10.79
CA LEU A 88 0.55 4.02 9.78
C LEU A 88 1.58 5.13 10.01
N VAL A 89 1.14 6.36 10.30
CA VAL A 89 2.04 7.50 10.56
C VAL A 89 2.98 7.18 11.73
N ASN A 90 2.45 6.65 12.84
CA ASN A 90 3.26 6.25 13.98
C ASN A 90 4.28 5.16 13.62
N SER A 91 3.90 4.21 12.78
CA SER A 91 4.80 3.16 12.28
C SER A 91 5.93 3.75 11.43
N LEU A 92 5.61 4.68 10.51
CA LEU A 92 6.60 5.35 9.67
C LEU A 92 7.58 6.18 10.51
N GLU A 93 7.10 6.94 11.49
CA GLU A 93 7.96 7.71 12.41
C GLU A 93 8.92 6.82 13.20
N ASN A 94 8.46 5.65 13.65
CA ASN A 94 9.33 4.69 14.33
C ASN A 94 10.37 4.10 13.37
N SER A 95 9.96 3.74 12.16
CA SER A 95 10.83 3.14 11.15
C SER A 95 11.87 4.12 10.61
N LYS A 96 11.54 5.42 10.54
CA LYS A 96 12.42 6.49 10.08
C LYS A 96 13.73 6.57 10.85
N LYS A 97 13.74 6.13 12.11
CA LYS A 97 14.95 6.07 12.95
C LYS A 97 16.00 5.13 12.38
N GLN A 98 15.62 4.13 11.62
CA GLN A 98 16.49 3.12 11.03
C GLN A 98 16.55 3.19 9.50
N ASN A 99 15.57 3.85 8.88
CA ASN A 99 15.47 4.02 7.43
C ASN A 99 15.32 5.51 7.09
N PRO A 100 16.42 6.24 6.86
CA PRO A 100 16.39 7.68 6.62
C PRO A 100 15.73 8.08 5.29
N VAL A 101 15.48 7.13 4.38
CA VAL A 101 14.73 7.34 3.13
C VAL A 101 13.27 7.64 3.41
N ILE A 102 12.72 7.15 4.53
CA ILE A 102 11.31 7.35 4.87
C ILE A 102 11.00 8.83 4.98
N ASN A 103 10.08 9.27 4.14
CA ASN A 103 9.49 10.60 4.17
C ASN A 103 8.04 10.50 3.75
N TYR A 104 7.18 11.34 4.32
CA TYR A 104 5.76 11.31 4.00
C TYR A 104 5.11 12.68 4.05
N LYS A 105 3.95 12.80 3.40
CA LYS A 105 3.05 13.94 3.49
C LYS A 105 1.62 13.45 3.62
N VAL A 106 0.90 13.97 4.62
CA VAL A 106 -0.52 13.72 4.82
C VAL A 106 -1.32 14.84 4.17
N TYR A 107 -2.44 14.48 3.55
CA TYR A 107 -3.44 15.39 2.98
C TYR A 107 -4.78 15.05 3.61
N GLU A 108 -5.59 16.08 3.86
CA GLU A 108 -6.94 15.94 4.42
C GLU A 108 -7.91 16.78 3.58
N LYS A 109 -9.05 16.19 3.20
CA LYS A 109 -10.14 16.89 2.52
C LYS A 109 -11.47 16.18 2.77
N ASN A 110 -12.47 16.88 3.31
CA ASN A 110 -13.84 16.38 3.50
C ASN A 110 -13.92 15.04 4.26
N ASN A 111 -13.15 14.88 5.34
CA ASN A 111 -13.00 13.64 6.12
C ASN A 111 -12.39 12.46 5.35
N ASP A 112 -11.85 12.68 4.16
CA ASP A 112 -10.94 11.76 3.50
C ASP A 112 -9.52 12.12 3.87
N TYR A 113 -8.70 11.11 4.12
CA TYR A 113 -7.30 11.25 4.49
C TYR A 113 -6.44 10.52 3.49
N MET A 114 -5.37 11.16 3.08
CA MET A 114 -4.41 10.54 2.17
C MET A 114 -3.00 10.73 2.70
N ILE A 115 -2.16 9.73 2.48
CA ILE A 115 -0.73 9.80 2.75
C ILE A 115 0.05 9.40 1.49
N ASP A 116 1.05 10.22 1.13
CA ASP A 116 2.05 9.94 0.10
C ASP A 116 3.38 9.76 0.82
N PHE A 117 3.96 8.57 0.78
CA PHE A 117 5.20 8.27 1.47
C PHE A 117 6.14 7.44 0.62
N ILE A 118 7.43 7.56 0.93
CA ILE A 118 8.52 6.79 0.33
C ILE A 118 9.25 6.02 1.41
N MET A 119 9.68 4.82 1.07
CA MET A 119 10.52 3.97 1.91
C MET A 119 11.46 3.13 1.07
N SER A 120 12.47 2.52 1.69
CA SER A 120 13.37 1.61 1.00
C SER A 120 13.51 0.29 1.75
N GLU A 121 13.79 -0.77 0.98
CA GLU A 121 14.40 -1.98 1.49
C GLU A 121 15.89 -1.91 1.19
N ASN A 122 16.71 -2.12 2.20
CA ASN A 122 18.17 -2.01 2.10
C ASN A 122 18.81 -3.39 2.23
N SER A 123 20.03 -3.52 1.70
CA SER A 123 20.90 -4.67 1.95
C SER A 123 21.11 -4.89 3.44
N GLN A 124 21.47 -6.11 3.84
CA GLN A 124 21.64 -6.49 5.23
C GLN A 124 22.72 -5.65 5.96
N ASP A 125 23.72 -5.16 5.23
CA ASP A 125 24.76 -4.26 5.74
C ASP A 125 24.38 -2.77 5.66
N GLY A 126 23.18 -2.47 5.15
CA GLY A 126 22.63 -1.12 5.04
C GLY A 126 23.28 -0.21 3.98
N LYS A 127 24.20 -0.74 3.15
CA LYS A 127 24.97 0.08 2.20
C LYS A 127 24.26 0.31 0.87
N GLU A 128 23.37 -0.59 0.48
CA GLU A 128 22.67 -0.54 -0.79
C GLU A 128 21.16 -0.47 -0.60
N VAL A 129 20.49 0.33 -1.39
CA VAL A 129 19.03 0.30 -1.53
C VAL A 129 18.69 -0.75 -2.57
N LEU A 130 17.99 -1.82 -2.15
CA LEU A 130 17.54 -2.92 -3.01
C LEU A 130 16.23 -2.58 -3.70
N ILE A 131 15.29 -1.99 -2.95
CA ILE A 131 13.98 -1.57 -3.45
C ILE A 131 13.71 -0.17 -2.90
N LEU A 132 13.31 0.73 -3.80
CA LEU A 132 12.72 2.01 -3.44
C LEU A 132 11.23 1.94 -3.73
N GLU A 133 10.40 2.27 -2.75
CA GLU A 133 8.95 2.17 -2.86
C GLU A 133 8.29 3.50 -2.53
N ARG A 134 7.41 3.96 -3.42
CA ARG A 134 6.50 5.07 -3.20
C ARG A 134 5.09 4.56 -3.03
N ASN A 135 4.43 5.00 -1.99
CA ASN A 135 3.07 4.62 -1.64
C ASN A 135 2.17 5.85 -1.55
N VAL A 136 1.00 5.78 -2.17
CA VAL A 136 -0.06 6.78 -1.99
C VAL A 136 -1.32 6.06 -1.56
N TYR A 137 -1.76 6.28 -0.33
CA TYR A 137 -2.90 5.61 0.28
C TYR A 137 -3.98 6.63 0.61
N ARG A 138 -5.23 6.34 0.24
CA ARG A 138 -6.42 7.09 0.61
C ARG A 138 -7.26 6.27 1.57
N TYR A 139 -7.62 6.88 2.69
CA TYR A 139 -8.49 6.32 3.71
C TYR A 139 -9.80 7.10 3.71
N PHE A 140 -10.90 6.41 3.50
CA PHE A 140 -12.22 7.02 3.49
C PHE A 140 -13.27 6.12 4.10
N ARG A 141 -14.36 6.71 4.59
CA ARG A 141 -15.45 5.98 5.23
C ARG A 141 -16.37 5.39 4.19
N ILE A 142 -16.68 4.11 4.33
CA ILE A 142 -17.80 3.45 3.67
C ILE A 142 -18.94 3.36 4.68
N ASN A 143 -20.12 3.83 4.30
CA ASN A 143 -21.31 3.78 5.12
C ASN A 143 -22.52 3.45 4.22
N THR A 144 -22.71 2.18 3.93
CA THR A 144 -23.83 1.66 3.15
C THR A 144 -24.68 0.72 4.01
N PRO A 145 -25.92 0.39 3.62
CA PRO A 145 -26.73 -0.59 4.34
C PRO A 145 -26.07 -1.96 4.50
N LYS A 146 -25.12 -2.31 3.62
CA LYS A 146 -24.45 -3.62 3.60
C LYS A 146 -23.09 -3.61 4.28
N ARG A 147 -22.39 -2.45 4.30
CA ARG A 147 -21.01 -2.35 4.82
C ARG A 147 -20.79 -1.00 5.48
N LYS A 148 -20.20 -1.02 6.67
CA LYS A 148 -19.77 0.16 7.41
C LYS A 148 -18.32 -0.04 7.86
N GLY A 149 -17.46 0.91 7.54
CA GLY A 149 -16.05 0.79 7.91
C GLY A 149 -15.17 1.84 7.24
N VAL A 150 -13.88 1.58 7.26
CA VAL A 150 -12.86 2.38 6.57
C VAL A 150 -12.26 1.56 5.43
N LEU A 151 -12.28 2.12 4.23
CA LEU A 151 -11.60 1.58 3.06
C LEU A 151 -10.29 2.32 2.86
N LEU A 152 -9.21 1.57 2.68
CA LEU A 152 -7.94 2.02 2.16
C LEU A 152 -7.89 1.65 0.68
N PHE A 153 -7.71 2.65 -0.18
CA PHE A 153 -7.28 2.45 -1.56
C PHE A 153 -5.84 2.89 -1.68
N GLY A 154 -4.96 1.98 -2.01
CA GLY A 154 -3.52 2.20 -2.07
C GLY A 154 -2.93 1.94 -3.45
N VAL A 155 -1.95 2.73 -3.82
CA VAL A 155 -1.08 2.51 -4.98
C VAL A 155 0.35 2.48 -4.48
N SER A 156 1.07 1.39 -4.78
CA SER A 156 2.49 1.22 -4.47
C SER A 156 3.29 1.10 -5.77
N ASP A 157 4.25 1.99 -5.98
CA ASP A 157 5.20 1.95 -7.09
C ASP A 157 6.57 1.52 -6.59
N ARG A 158 7.21 0.52 -7.23
CA ARG A 158 8.55 0.02 -6.89
C ARG A 158 9.57 0.31 -7.98
N ALA A 159 10.79 0.60 -7.53
CA ALA A 159 11.99 0.75 -8.34
C ALA A 159 13.11 -0.15 -7.78
N TYR A 160 13.79 -0.88 -8.66
CA TYR A 160 14.79 -1.88 -8.31
C TYR A 160 16.20 -1.53 -8.80
N THR A 161 16.30 -0.70 -9.83
CA THR A 161 17.57 -0.27 -10.39
C THR A 161 17.83 1.19 -10.07
N LYS A 162 19.12 1.58 -10.04
CA LYS A 162 19.50 2.99 -9.83
C LYS A 162 18.75 3.93 -10.79
N LYS A 163 18.63 3.57 -12.07
CA LYS A 163 17.94 4.37 -13.07
C LYS A 163 16.45 4.56 -12.74
N GLU A 164 15.79 3.50 -12.30
CA GLU A 164 14.37 3.56 -11.89
C GLU A 164 14.20 4.40 -10.62
N MET A 165 15.10 4.27 -9.65
CA MET A 165 15.10 5.06 -8.41
C MET A 165 15.32 6.55 -8.71
N ASP A 166 16.29 6.88 -9.55
CA ASP A 166 16.55 8.26 -9.99
C ASP A 166 15.32 8.86 -10.70
N ASN A 167 14.64 8.06 -11.53
CA ASN A 167 13.38 8.46 -12.17
C ASN A 167 12.26 8.68 -11.14
N MET A 168 12.11 7.80 -10.15
CA MET A 168 11.12 7.95 -9.08
C MET A 168 11.35 9.23 -8.28
N PHE A 169 12.60 9.55 -7.92
CA PHE A 169 12.93 10.82 -7.27
C PHE A 169 12.62 12.04 -8.16
N SER A 170 12.88 11.95 -9.47
CA SER A 170 12.52 12.99 -10.42
C SER A 170 11.01 13.22 -10.48
N VAL A 171 10.22 12.14 -10.49
CA VAL A 171 8.75 12.22 -10.44
C VAL A 171 8.29 12.84 -9.12
N LEU A 172 8.85 12.45 -7.99
CA LEU A 172 8.53 13.04 -6.68
C LEU A 172 8.86 14.53 -6.62
N LYS A 173 9.93 14.97 -7.29
CA LYS A 173 10.31 16.38 -7.35
C LYS A 173 9.39 17.20 -8.25
N ASN A 174 9.05 16.71 -9.44
CA ASN A 174 8.47 17.50 -10.52
C ASN A 174 6.97 17.23 -10.74
N LYS A 175 6.48 16.02 -10.40
CA LYS A 175 5.13 15.51 -10.71
C LYS A 175 4.49 14.82 -9.51
N LYS A 176 4.84 15.22 -8.30
CA LYS A 176 4.40 14.58 -7.06
C LYS A 176 2.88 14.42 -6.98
N LEU A 177 2.13 15.44 -7.40
CA LEU A 177 0.67 15.44 -7.29
C LEU A 177 -0.05 14.61 -8.36
N ASP A 178 0.62 14.17 -9.42
CA ASP A 178 -0.05 13.43 -10.50
C ASP A 178 -0.71 12.15 -10.00
N LEU A 179 0.00 11.35 -9.19
CA LEU A 179 -0.57 10.13 -8.61
C LEU A 179 -1.61 10.43 -7.54
N VAL A 180 -1.34 11.43 -6.69
CA VAL A 180 -2.28 11.89 -5.65
C VAL A 180 -3.62 12.30 -6.28
N ASN A 181 -3.58 13.10 -7.35
CA ASN A 181 -4.78 13.55 -8.06
C ASN A 181 -5.55 12.39 -8.71
N LYS A 182 -4.85 11.39 -9.26
CA LYS A 182 -5.50 10.20 -9.84
C LYS A 182 -6.27 9.37 -8.81
N ILE A 183 -5.84 9.38 -7.56
CA ILE A 183 -6.50 8.65 -6.48
C ILE A 183 -7.69 9.44 -5.90
N ILE A 184 -7.59 10.77 -5.82
CA ILE A 184 -8.67 11.64 -5.32
C ILE A 184 -9.88 11.64 -6.28
N PHE A 185 -9.65 11.68 -7.58
CA PHE A 185 -10.69 11.91 -8.60
C PHE A 185 -11.39 10.65 -9.11
N LYS A 186 -11.16 9.48 -8.53
CA LYS A 186 -11.97 8.29 -8.81
C LYS A 186 -13.20 8.22 -7.91
N GLU A 187 -14.10 9.19 -8.07
CA GLU A 187 -15.50 9.04 -7.76
C GLU A 187 -16.21 8.71 -9.09
N GLY A 188 -16.51 7.45 -9.32
CA GLY A 188 -17.33 6.96 -10.40
C GLY A 188 -18.34 6.00 -9.86
#